data_7ce41cc82ee5cf00001f5c9cccb25010
#
_entry.id   7ce41cc82ee5cf00001f5c9cccb25010
#
_cell.length_a   1.000
_cell.length_b   1.000
_cell.length_c   1.000
_cell.angle_alpha   90.00
_cell.angle_beta   90.00
_cell.angle_gamma   90.00
#
_symmetry.space_group_name_H-M   'P 1'
#
loop_
_entity.id
_entity.type
_entity.pdbx_description
1 polymer ?
#
loop_
_entity_poly.entity_id
_entity_poly.type
_entity_poly.pdbx_seq_one_letter_code
_entity_poly.pdbx_strand_id
1 'polypeptide(L)'
;MNKYSIYILISMLFSMTSCLFENDMSYPDVPADIVTFDVEGQISADIDTESRTVKLILDELADMSHLKVNAVVVSPEASLAEPLPEYIDLTDTLRVIVRTFIDHEWTVTAEQPVARYITVENQIGEADFDLETRNAILYVSDTQNLSEITFLEVKLERESSVVRTTKGTAEDGSVDIRTCEFPMTLDCVHRRSFQVDYEGHTYEWYLKVLKKKISQQVTKVEPWCYHAKVYGIYTGKGNPVVEYRNASDSGWQTAEGASVSGVGITVDIKGLEASTEYVVRVNEDGTTSSEFKFMTETPIQLYNMNFDEWNLQGKVWYPYAAGADPKVWDSANPGAATFIGSSTSPEEEFTVNGKAARMESKYAVIAFAAGNIYTGKFGKIAGVGAELDWGVPFEGRPAALKGYYSYSPQQIGYAKPPHEDKIGQTDKCQITVFLTDWDAPFRINTSAGKFVDLENDPAIIAYGRLESGEDSSDEYKEFTIPLDYRDKTRKPKYVVIACAASYLGDYFTGGVGSTLYVDEFEFIYE
;
A
#
# COMPACT_ATOMS: atom_id res chain seq x y z
N MET A 1 -18.47 81.00 -14.13
CA MET A 1 -18.20 79.65 -14.64
C MET A 1 -18.96 79.47 -15.95
N ASN A 2 -18.25 79.23 -17.02
CA ASN A 2 -18.81 79.15 -18.37
C ASN A 2 -19.63 77.84 -18.52
N LYS A 3 -20.79 77.91 -19.19
CA LYS A 3 -21.68 76.74 -19.40
C LYS A 3 -20.93 75.50 -19.93
N TYR A 4 -19.84 75.69 -20.64
CA TYR A 4 -19.01 74.59 -21.14
C TYR A 4 -18.18 73.86 -20.05
N SER A 5 -17.82 74.56 -18.96
CA SER A 5 -17.12 73.92 -17.84
C SER A 5 -18.02 72.99 -17.02
N ILE A 6 -19.33 73.25 -17.00
CA ILE A 6 -20.30 72.37 -16.33
C ILE A 6 -20.55 71.07 -17.15
N TYR A 7 -20.60 71.17 -18.48
CA TYR A 7 -20.74 70.00 -19.33
C TYR A 7 -19.51 69.09 -19.33
N ILE A 8 -18.30 69.68 -19.24
CA ILE A 8 -17.06 68.91 -19.11
C ILE A 8 -17.00 68.22 -17.72
N LEU A 9 -17.44 68.87 -16.65
CA LEU A 9 -17.48 68.26 -15.32
C LEU A 9 -18.55 67.15 -15.23
N ILE A 10 -19.71 67.30 -15.86
CA ILE A 10 -20.76 66.28 -15.94
C ILE A 10 -20.30 65.11 -16.82
N SER A 11 -19.65 65.36 -17.95
CA SER A 11 -19.06 64.30 -18.80
C SER A 11 -17.97 63.53 -18.10
N MET A 12 -17.11 64.18 -17.28
CA MET A 12 -16.08 63.51 -16.46
C MET A 12 -16.66 62.71 -15.30
N LEU A 13 -17.81 63.13 -14.73
CA LEU A 13 -18.49 62.32 -13.72
C LEU A 13 -19.19 61.08 -14.29
N PHE A 14 -19.64 61.11 -15.55
CA PHE A 14 -20.22 59.92 -16.21
C PHE A 14 -19.20 58.93 -16.75
N SER A 15 -17.96 59.34 -16.93
CA SER A 15 -16.86 58.44 -17.35
C SER A 15 -16.15 57.73 -16.19
N MET A 16 -16.47 58.05 -14.92
CA MET A 16 -15.92 57.37 -13.76
C MET A 16 -16.84 56.29 -13.14
N THR A 17 -18.04 56.09 -13.68
CA THR A 17 -18.94 55.02 -13.19
C THR A 17 -18.96 53.77 -14.04
N SER A 18 -18.02 53.62 -14.99
CA SER A 18 -18.00 52.47 -15.91
C SER A 18 -16.91 51.42 -15.59
N CYS A 19 -16.28 51.49 -14.41
CA CYS A 19 -15.25 50.53 -14.02
C CYS A 19 -15.32 50.19 -12.53
N LEU A 20 -16.47 49.70 -12.04
CA LEU A 20 -16.56 49.13 -10.71
C LEU A 20 -17.76 48.17 -10.67
N PHE A 21 -17.83 47.28 -11.63
CA PHE A 21 -18.34 45.94 -11.38
C PHE A 21 -17.13 45.02 -11.43
N GLU A 22 -16.38 44.98 -10.36
CA GLU A 22 -15.67 43.74 -10.04
C GLU A 22 -16.77 42.71 -9.90
N ASN A 23 -16.71 41.73 -10.79
CA ASN A 23 -17.58 40.57 -10.73
C ASN A 23 -17.10 39.75 -9.51
N ASP A 24 -17.51 40.18 -8.31
CA ASP A 24 -17.14 39.55 -7.05
C ASP A 24 -18.00 38.28 -6.80
N MET A 25 -18.37 37.61 -7.88
CA MET A 25 -18.85 36.26 -7.80
C MET A 25 -17.63 35.34 -7.76
N SER A 26 -17.13 35.10 -6.55
CA SER A 26 -16.28 33.94 -6.30
C SER A 26 -17.16 32.71 -6.54
N TYR A 27 -17.01 32.13 -7.72
CA TYR A 27 -17.57 30.79 -7.93
C TYR A 27 -16.86 29.85 -6.95
N PRO A 28 -17.60 28.98 -6.25
CA PRO A 28 -16.96 27.97 -5.44
C PRO A 28 -15.98 27.18 -6.34
N ASP A 29 -14.78 26.98 -5.85
CA ASP A 29 -13.81 26.12 -6.51
C ASP A 29 -14.32 24.68 -6.38
N VAL A 30 -14.96 24.21 -7.42
CA VAL A 30 -15.54 22.86 -7.47
C VAL A 30 -14.54 21.95 -8.16
N PRO A 31 -14.00 20.95 -7.44
CA PRO A 31 -13.09 19.98 -8.05
C PRO A 31 -13.73 19.28 -9.24
N ALA A 32 -12.99 19.22 -10.35
CA ALA A 32 -13.40 18.53 -11.57
C ALA A 32 -12.48 17.31 -11.81
N ASP A 33 -12.35 16.49 -10.77
CA ASP A 33 -11.38 15.41 -10.74
C ASP A 33 -12.00 14.07 -11.11
N ILE A 34 -11.22 13.24 -11.82
CA ILE A 34 -11.46 11.81 -11.87
C ILE A 34 -10.88 11.23 -10.57
N VAL A 35 -11.72 10.59 -9.78
CA VAL A 35 -11.35 9.98 -8.49
C VAL A 35 -11.02 8.51 -8.66
N THR A 36 -11.71 7.84 -9.58
CA THR A 36 -11.50 6.43 -9.89
C THR A 36 -11.66 6.25 -11.40
N PHE A 37 -10.74 5.50 -11.98
CA PHE A 37 -10.86 5.01 -13.35
C PHE A 37 -10.44 3.55 -13.34
N ASP A 38 -11.39 2.64 -13.57
CA ASP A 38 -11.18 1.20 -13.47
C ASP A 38 -11.67 0.50 -14.72
N VAL A 39 -10.80 -0.33 -15.29
CA VAL A 39 -11.07 -1.14 -16.49
C VAL A 39 -10.67 -2.60 -16.26
N GLU A 40 -11.21 -3.48 -17.07
CA GLU A 40 -10.85 -4.90 -17.05
C GLU A 40 -9.35 -5.11 -17.33
N GLY A 41 -8.69 -5.96 -16.54
CA GLY A 41 -7.25 -6.22 -16.68
C GLY A 41 -6.36 -5.12 -16.12
N GLN A 42 -6.88 -4.17 -15.35
CA GLN A 42 -6.09 -3.14 -14.72
C GLN A 42 -5.32 -3.69 -13.51
N ILE A 43 -4.02 -3.38 -13.46
CA ILE A 43 -3.14 -3.68 -12.31
C ILE A 43 -3.09 -2.47 -11.37
N SER A 44 -2.94 -1.26 -11.94
CA SER A 44 -2.92 -0.02 -11.16
C SER A 44 -3.34 1.19 -12.00
N ALA A 45 -3.73 2.27 -11.33
CA ALA A 45 -3.98 3.58 -11.92
C ALA A 45 -3.20 4.65 -11.16
N ASP A 46 -2.56 5.53 -11.91
CA ASP A 46 -1.97 6.77 -11.40
C ASP A 46 -2.82 7.94 -11.90
N ILE A 47 -3.49 8.63 -10.98
CA ILE A 47 -4.42 9.74 -11.27
C ILE A 47 -3.81 11.03 -10.75
N ASP A 48 -3.30 11.85 -11.66
CA ASP A 48 -2.75 13.17 -11.34
C ASP A 48 -3.81 14.26 -11.62
N THR A 49 -4.31 14.84 -10.52
CA THR A 49 -5.34 15.88 -10.57
C THR A 49 -4.80 17.24 -11.03
N GLU A 50 -3.49 17.50 -10.86
CA GLU A 50 -2.88 18.77 -11.28
C GLU A 50 -2.72 18.79 -12.81
N SER A 51 -2.18 17.73 -13.39
CA SER A 51 -2.01 17.61 -14.85
C SER A 51 -3.26 17.09 -15.57
N ARG A 52 -4.26 16.61 -14.82
CA ARG A 52 -5.47 15.96 -15.32
C ARG A 52 -5.16 14.78 -16.21
N THR A 53 -4.33 13.88 -15.72
CA THR A 53 -3.95 12.68 -16.42
C THR A 53 -4.28 11.44 -15.61
N VAL A 54 -4.68 10.38 -16.30
CA VAL A 54 -4.82 9.02 -15.77
C VAL A 54 -3.89 8.13 -16.56
N LYS A 55 -2.95 7.47 -15.86
CA LYS A 55 -2.08 6.45 -16.44
C LYS A 55 -2.46 5.11 -15.87
N LEU A 56 -2.88 4.20 -16.72
CA LEU A 56 -3.24 2.84 -16.34
C LEU A 56 -2.08 1.90 -16.65
N ILE A 57 -1.80 1.01 -15.71
CA ILE A 57 -0.94 -0.16 -15.95
C ILE A 57 -1.87 -1.35 -16.09
N LEU A 58 -1.81 -2.00 -17.22
CA LEU A 58 -2.66 -3.14 -17.56
C LEU A 58 -1.87 -4.44 -17.52
N ASP A 59 -2.58 -5.53 -17.25
CA ASP A 59 -2.05 -6.88 -17.43
C ASP A 59 -1.58 -7.07 -18.89
N GLU A 60 -0.49 -7.82 -19.06
CA GLU A 60 0.11 -8.01 -20.37
C GLU A 60 -0.80 -8.74 -21.39
N LEU A 61 -1.87 -9.39 -20.92
CA LEU A 61 -2.85 -10.09 -21.75
C LEU A 61 -4.13 -9.27 -22.01
N ALA A 62 -4.29 -8.11 -21.39
CA ALA A 62 -5.47 -7.28 -21.60
C ALA A 62 -5.53 -6.79 -23.06
N ASP A 63 -6.72 -6.85 -23.67
CA ASP A 63 -6.95 -6.30 -25.02
C ASP A 63 -7.14 -4.79 -24.95
N MET A 64 -6.05 -4.02 -25.15
CA MET A 64 -6.07 -2.55 -25.10
C MET A 64 -7.07 -1.92 -26.08
N SER A 65 -7.43 -2.62 -27.15
CA SER A 65 -8.40 -2.12 -28.13
C SER A 65 -9.85 -2.33 -27.71
N HIS A 66 -10.10 -3.15 -26.66
CA HIS A 66 -11.44 -3.53 -26.23
C HIS A 66 -11.52 -3.77 -24.72
N LEU A 67 -11.23 -2.72 -23.95
CA LEU A 67 -11.25 -2.77 -22.49
C LEU A 67 -12.64 -2.44 -21.93
N LYS A 68 -13.18 -3.34 -21.13
CA LYS A 68 -14.43 -3.09 -20.43
C LYS A 68 -14.22 -2.06 -19.32
N VAL A 69 -15.07 -1.03 -19.29
CA VAL A 69 -15.08 -0.04 -18.21
C VAL A 69 -15.86 -0.61 -17.03
N ASN A 70 -15.19 -0.81 -15.90
CA ASN A 70 -15.81 -1.29 -14.65
C ASN A 70 -16.40 -0.14 -13.85
N ALA A 71 -15.62 0.95 -13.67
CA ALA A 71 -16.06 2.13 -12.94
C ALA A 71 -15.29 3.39 -13.36
N VAL A 72 -16.00 4.50 -13.44
CA VAL A 72 -15.40 5.84 -13.48
C VAL A 72 -16.15 6.72 -12.50
N VAL A 73 -15.45 7.24 -11.52
CA VAL A 73 -15.99 8.11 -10.47
C VAL A 73 -15.33 9.47 -10.58
N VAL A 74 -16.13 10.51 -10.60
CA VAL A 74 -15.68 11.91 -10.59
C VAL A 74 -16.06 12.59 -9.28
N SER A 75 -15.48 13.77 -9.03
CA SER A 75 -15.79 14.59 -7.85
C SER A 75 -17.31 14.78 -7.66
N PRO A 76 -17.82 14.91 -6.40
CA PRO A 76 -19.27 14.85 -6.09
C PRO A 76 -20.15 15.88 -6.83
N GLU A 77 -19.61 17.03 -7.19
CA GLU A 77 -20.33 18.10 -7.90
C GLU A 77 -19.98 18.15 -9.40
N ALA A 78 -19.20 17.18 -9.88
CA ALA A 78 -18.83 17.04 -11.28
C ALA A 78 -19.61 15.90 -11.95
N SER A 79 -19.61 15.88 -13.27
CA SER A 79 -20.17 14.80 -14.08
C SER A 79 -19.33 14.59 -15.32
N LEU A 80 -19.37 13.40 -15.91
CA LEU A 80 -18.85 13.22 -17.26
C LEU A 80 -19.71 13.99 -18.25
N ALA A 81 -19.09 14.75 -19.14
CA ALA A 81 -19.83 15.50 -20.19
C ALA A 81 -20.58 14.54 -21.12
N GLU A 82 -19.99 13.39 -21.40
CA GLU A 82 -20.60 12.27 -22.11
C GLU A 82 -20.30 10.98 -21.34
N PRO A 83 -21.26 10.06 -21.18
CA PRO A 83 -20.99 8.78 -20.55
C PRO A 83 -20.01 7.99 -21.40
N LEU A 84 -19.04 7.33 -20.75
CA LEU A 84 -18.14 6.44 -21.45
C LEU A 84 -18.92 5.22 -21.99
N PRO A 85 -18.53 4.68 -23.15
CA PRO A 85 -19.08 3.43 -23.65
C PRO A 85 -18.69 2.27 -22.71
N GLU A 86 -19.41 1.15 -22.82
CA GLU A 86 -19.09 -0.06 -22.03
C GLU A 86 -17.67 -0.59 -22.29
N TYR A 87 -17.17 -0.39 -23.51
CA TYR A 87 -15.82 -0.77 -23.92
C TYR A 87 -15.10 0.42 -24.53
N ILE A 88 -13.83 0.59 -24.17
CA ILE A 88 -12.96 1.67 -24.65
C ILE A 88 -11.70 1.11 -25.30
N ASP A 89 -11.12 1.89 -26.21
CA ASP A 89 -9.83 1.64 -26.84
C ASP A 89 -8.77 2.54 -26.20
N LEU A 90 -7.75 1.94 -25.60
CA LEU A 90 -6.59 2.61 -25.00
C LEU A 90 -5.28 2.28 -25.72
N THR A 91 -5.35 1.80 -26.98
CA THR A 91 -4.16 1.70 -27.84
C THR A 91 -3.58 3.07 -28.17
N ASP A 92 -4.43 4.10 -28.12
CA ASP A 92 -4.10 5.51 -28.18
C ASP A 92 -4.64 6.26 -26.95
N THR A 93 -4.30 7.52 -26.83
CA THR A 93 -4.78 8.39 -25.77
C THR A 93 -6.29 8.62 -25.84
N LEU A 94 -7.01 8.31 -24.78
CA LEU A 94 -8.42 8.62 -24.64
C LEU A 94 -8.58 9.99 -23.94
N ARG A 95 -9.47 10.84 -24.48
CA ARG A 95 -9.85 12.11 -23.86
C ARG A 95 -11.19 11.98 -23.17
N VAL A 96 -11.27 12.41 -21.92
CA VAL A 96 -12.47 12.39 -21.10
C VAL A 96 -12.74 13.82 -20.63
N ILE A 97 -13.98 14.29 -20.77
CA ILE A 97 -14.36 15.62 -20.32
C ILE A 97 -15.16 15.50 -19.03
N VAL A 98 -14.61 16.06 -17.96
CA VAL A 98 -15.28 16.21 -16.67
C VAL A 98 -15.86 17.61 -16.61
N ARG A 99 -17.17 17.72 -16.39
CA ARG A 99 -17.94 18.96 -16.38
C ARG A 99 -18.36 19.36 -14.98
N THR A 100 -18.05 20.59 -14.62
CA THR A 100 -18.63 21.31 -13.51
C THR A 100 -19.42 22.50 -14.07
N PHE A 101 -19.01 23.75 -13.82
CA PHE A 101 -19.50 24.95 -14.50
C PHE A 101 -18.84 25.16 -15.86
N ILE A 102 -17.69 24.56 -16.07
CA ILE A 102 -16.90 24.54 -17.30
C ILE A 102 -16.42 23.12 -17.58
N ASP A 103 -15.98 22.89 -18.80
CA ASP A 103 -15.44 21.61 -19.25
C ASP A 103 -13.95 21.52 -18.91
N HIS A 104 -13.54 20.39 -18.31
CA HIS A 104 -12.17 20.06 -17.98
C HIS A 104 -11.74 18.81 -18.72
N GLU A 105 -10.77 18.95 -19.62
CA GLU A 105 -10.25 17.83 -20.40
C GLU A 105 -9.27 17.01 -19.56
N TRP A 106 -9.49 15.72 -19.50
CA TRP A 106 -8.64 14.71 -18.91
C TRP A 106 -8.06 13.79 -19.99
N THR A 107 -6.85 13.36 -19.78
CA THR A 107 -6.13 12.47 -20.70
C THR A 107 -5.92 11.13 -20.02
N VAL A 108 -6.41 10.05 -20.63
CA VAL A 108 -6.24 8.67 -20.14
C VAL A 108 -5.33 7.92 -21.09
N THR A 109 -4.28 7.31 -20.54
CA THR A 109 -3.31 6.49 -21.27
C THR A 109 -3.14 5.15 -20.57
N ALA A 110 -2.73 4.12 -21.29
CA ALA A 110 -2.45 2.82 -20.72
C ALA A 110 -1.10 2.28 -21.21
N GLU A 111 -0.42 1.55 -20.33
CA GLU A 111 0.82 0.83 -20.60
C GLU A 111 0.64 -0.64 -20.22
N GLN A 112 1.23 -1.53 -21.03
CA GLN A 112 1.26 -2.97 -20.79
C GLN A 112 2.72 -3.43 -20.67
N PRO A 113 3.33 -3.36 -19.48
CA PRO A 113 4.70 -3.83 -19.28
C PRO A 113 4.76 -5.35 -19.44
N VAL A 114 5.66 -5.83 -20.28
CA VAL A 114 5.94 -7.26 -20.44
C VAL A 114 7.07 -7.62 -19.48
N ALA A 115 6.81 -8.51 -18.52
CA ALA A 115 7.84 -9.06 -17.65
C ALA A 115 8.70 -10.05 -18.45
N ARG A 116 9.99 -9.70 -18.71
CA ARG A 116 10.95 -10.55 -19.40
C ARG A 116 11.95 -11.12 -18.42
N TYR A 117 12.25 -12.39 -18.54
CA TYR A 117 13.26 -13.04 -17.74
C TYR A 117 13.93 -14.19 -18.49
N ILE A 118 15.18 -14.45 -18.12
CA ILE A 118 15.94 -15.66 -18.50
C ILE A 118 16.57 -16.15 -17.20
N THR A 119 16.27 -17.38 -16.83
CA THR A 119 16.84 -18.03 -15.64
C THR A 119 17.65 -19.25 -16.05
N VAL A 120 18.91 -19.30 -15.61
CA VAL A 120 19.80 -20.44 -15.82
C VAL A 120 20.42 -20.90 -14.51
N GLU A 121 20.87 -22.14 -14.45
CA GLU A 121 21.64 -22.63 -13.30
C GLU A 121 22.91 -21.81 -13.08
N ASN A 122 23.24 -21.52 -11.82
CA ASN A 122 24.41 -20.72 -11.41
C ASN A 122 24.45 -19.30 -12.01
N GLN A 123 23.30 -18.72 -12.32
CA GLN A 123 23.17 -17.33 -12.75
C GLN A 123 23.59 -16.35 -11.65
N ILE A 124 24.18 -15.24 -12.06
CA ILE A 124 24.61 -14.15 -11.18
C ILE A 124 23.83 -12.89 -11.54
N GLY A 125 22.89 -12.53 -10.68
CA GLY A 125 21.97 -11.42 -10.92
C GLY A 125 20.89 -11.76 -11.95
N GLU A 126 20.15 -10.75 -12.35
CA GLU A 126 19.13 -10.87 -13.39
C GLU A 126 19.75 -10.71 -14.78
N ALA A 127 19.03 -11.12 -15.82
CA ALA A 127 19.45 -10.89 -17.20
C ALA A 127 19.18 -9.43 -17.57
N ASP A 128 20.14 -8.79 -18.22
CA ASP A 128 19.99 -7.43 -18.75
C ASP A 128 19.37 -7.49 -20.15
N PHE A 129 18.28 -6.75 -20.39
CA PHE A 129 17.57 -6.71 -21.66
C PHE A 129 17.70 -5.36 -22.35
N ASP A 130 18.18 -5.37 -23.59
CA ASP A 130 18.10 -4.26 -24.52
C ASP A 130 16.91 -4.50 -25.48
N LEU A 131 15.82 -3.77 -25.24
CA LEU A 131 14.57 -3.95 -26.00
C LEU A 131 14.66 -3.42 -27.44
N GLU A 132 15.50 -2.42 -27.69
CA GLU A 132 15.65 -1.84 -29.04
C GLU A 132 16.33 -2.82 -29.97
N THR A 133 17.41 -3.46 -29.52
CA THR A 133 18.20 -4.38 -30.33
C THR A 133 17.83 -5.85 -30.09
N ARG A 134 16.89 -6.12 -29.16
CA ARG A 134 16.53 -7.47 -28.69
C ARG A 134 17.74 -8.31 -28.32
N ASN A 135 18.63 -7.72 -27.57
CA ASN A 135 19.77 -8.43 -26.98
C ASN A 135 19.53 -8.65 -25.49
N ALA A 136 19.97 -9.82 -25.00
CA ALA A 136 20.01 -10.11 -23.59
C ALA A 136 21.44 -10.51 -23.19
N ILE A 137 21.88 -10.06 -22.01
CA ILE A 137 23.16 -10.46 -21.43
C ILE A 137 22.87 -11.05 -20.05
N LEU A 138 23.40 -12.23 -19.80
CA LEU A 138 23.39 -12.80 -18.46
C LEU A 138 24.80 -13.24 -18.04
N TYR A 139 25.00 -13.27 -16.75
CA TYR A 139 26.26 -13.67 -16.15
C TYR A 139 26.11 -14.99 -15.40
N VAL A 140 27.10 -15.87 -15.55
CA VAL A 140 27.23 -17.10 -14.78
C VAL A 140 28.58 -17.15 -14.06
N SER A 141 28.72 -18.03 -13.08
CA SER A 141 30.00 -18.23 -12.38
C SER A 141 31.14 -18.50 -13.36
N ASP A 142 32.36 -18.05 -13.04
CA ASP A 142 33.58 -18.31 -13.79
C ASP A 142 33.90 -19.80 -13.89
N THR A 143 33.32 -20.60 -12.99
CA THR A 143 33.46 -22.08 -12.99
C THR A 143 32.48 -22.77 -13.93
N GLN A 144 31.43 -22.11 -14.38
CA GLN A 144 30.39 -22.70 -15.23
C GLN A 144 30.93 -23.03 -16.62
N ASN A 145 30.59 -24.22 -17.13
CA ASN A 145 30.90 -24.61 -18.50
C ASN A 145 29.89 -23.95 -19.47
N LEU A 146 30.36 -23.03 -20.32
CA LEU A 146 29.49 -22.35 -21.28
C LEU A 146 28.94 -23.26 -22.38
N SER A 147 29.56 -24.44 -22.62
CA SER A 147 29.02 -25.41 -23.59
C SER A 147 27.82 -26.19 -23.04
N GLU A 148 27.50 -26.04 -21.75
CA GLU A 148 26.46 -26.82 -21.05
C GLU A 148 25.72 -25.90 -20.05
N ILE A 149 24.99 -24.89 -20.54
CA ILE A 149 24.19 -24.01 -19.74
C ILE A 149 22.77 -24.57 -19.66
N THR A 150 22.29 -24.88 -18.46
CA THR A 150 20.93 -25.34 -18.23
C THR A 150 20.01 -24.14 -18.02
N PHE A 151 19.11 -23.93 -18.97
CA PHE A 151 18.03 -22.91 -18.86
C PHE A 151 16.89 -23.52 -18.08
N LEU A 152 16.44 -22.81 -17.05
CA LEU A 152 15.30 -23.19 -16.20
C LEU A 152 14.00 -22.60 -16.73
N GLU A 153 14.06 -21.34 -17.14
CA GLU A 153 12.93 -20.59 -17.70
C GLU A 153 13.43 -19.52 -18.68
N VAL A 154 12.62 -19.24 -19.69
CA VAL A 154 12.84 -18.14 -20.63
C VAL A 154 11.50 -17.53 -21.01
N LYS A 155 11.31 -16.26 -20.73
CA LYS A 155 10.19 -15.44 -21.18
C LYS A 155 10.75 -14.16 -21.81
N LEU A 156 10.55 -13.99 -23.12
CA LEU A 156 11.11 -12.89 -23.92
C LEU A 156 10.04 -11.97 -24.50
N GLU A 157 8.82 -12.47 -24.65
CA GLU A 157 7.65 -11.72 -25.10
C GLU A 157 6.47 -12.06 -24.20
N ARG A 158 5.28 -11.56 -24.51
CA ARG A 158 4.05 -11.78 -23.74
C ARG A 158 3.82 -13.26 -23.45
N GLU A 159 3.09 -13.56 -22.41
CA GLU A 159 2.65 -14.90 -22.08
C GLU A 159 1.99 -15.56 -23.30
N SER A 160 1.93 -16.83 -23.41
CA SER A 160 1.50 -17.56 -24.62
C SER A 160 2.45 -17.51 -25.83
N SER A 161 3.56 -16.77 -25.78
CA SER A 161 4.57 -16.82 -26.84
C SER A 161 5.30 -18.16 -26.88
N VAL A 162 5.62 -18.63 -28.09
CA VAL A 162 6.38 -19.87 -28.30
C VAL A 162 7.85 -19.55 -28.52
N VAL A 163 8.72 -20.03 -27.63
CA VAL A 163 10.18 -19.83 -27.74
C VAL A 163 10.82 -20.99 -28.49
N ARG A 164 11.60 -20.67 -29.50
CA ARG A 164 12.38 -21.64 -30.28
C ARG A 164 13.84 -21.26 -30.33
N THR A 165 14.73 -22.25 -30.38
CA THR A 165 16.18 -22.03 -30.56
C THR A 165 16.81 -23.10 -31.45
N THR A 166 17.99 -22.81 -31.95
CA THR A 166 18.79 -23.80 -32.70
C THR A 166 19.44 -24.80 -31.76
N LYS A 167 19.28 -26.10 -31.97
CA LYS A 167 19.94 -27.14 -31.19
C LYS A 167 21.32 -27.51 -31.77
N GLY A 168 21.54 -27.20 -33.03
CA GLY A 168 22.78 -27.51 -33.77
C GLY A 168 22.53 -27.45 -35.27
N THR A 169 23.51 -27.85 -36.05
CA THR A 169 23.40 -28.04 -37.49
C THR A 169 23.10 -29.51 -37.74
N ALA A 170 22.05 -29.84 -38.49
CA ALA A 170 21.76 -31.21 -38.88
C ALA A 170 22.86 -31.74 -39.82
N GLU A 171 22.95 -33.09 -40.00
CA GLU A 171 23.96 -33.72 -40.85
C GLU A 171 23.94 -33.24 -42.30
N ASP A 172 22.80 -32.74 -42.78
CA ASP A 172 22.60 -32.17 -44.12
C ASP A 172 22.96 -30.67 -44.22
N GLY A 173 23.47 -30.06 -43.15
CA GLY A 173 23.79 -28.63 -43.06
C GLY A 173 22.60 -27.70 -42.80
N SER A 174 21.39 -28.23 -42.62
CA SER A 174 20.24 -27.46 -42.22
C SER A 174 20.29 -27.07 -40.73
N VAL A 175 19.71 -25.92 -40.38
CA VAL A 175 19.62 -25.46 -38.97
C VAL A 175 18.42 -26.13 -38.32
N ASP A 176 18.67 -26.93 -37.30
CA ASP A 176 17.61 -27.60 -36.52
C ASP A 176 17.02 -26.62 -35.49
N ILE A 177 15.88 -26.00 -35.86
CA ILE A 177 15.13 -25.07 -35.00
C ILE A 177 14.07 -25.89 -34.26
N ARG A 178 14.10 -25.86 -32.92
CA ARG A 178 13.13 -26.57 -32.08
C ARG A 178 12.47 -25.65 -31.08
N THR A 179 11.21 -25.97 -30.75
CA THR A 179 10.53 -25.38 -29.60
C THR A 179 11.28 -25.71 -28.33
N CYS A 180 11.48 -24.72 -27.48
CA CYS A 180 12.14 -24.89 -26.20
C CYS A 180 11.15 -25.47 -25.18
N GLU A 181 11.56 -26.56 -24.54
CA GLU A 181 10.89 -27.12 -23.37
C GLU A 181 11.89 -27.02 -22.22
N PHE A 182 11.55 -26.25 -21.21
CA PHE A 182 12.43 -26.01 -20.06
C PHE A 182 12.13 -26.98 -18.90
N PRO A 183 13.17 -27.45 -18.16
CA PRO A 183 14.59 -27.10 -18.30
C PRO A 183 15.27 -27.74 -19.55
N MET A 184 16.17 -26.98 -20.19
CA MET A 184 16.96 -27.49 -21.29
C MET A 184 18.41 -27.00 -21.26
N THR A 185 19.34 -27.84 -21.67
CA THR A 185 20.79 -27.52 -21.73
C THR A 185 21.18 -27.10 -23.13
N LEU A 186 21.87 -25.95 -23.24
CA LEU A 186 22.35 -25.39 -24.51
C LEU A 186 23.83 -24.99 -24.44
N ASP A 187 24.49 -25.06 -25.58
CA ASP A 187 25.84 -24.50 -25.77
C ASP A 187 25.73 -22.97 -25.95
N CYS A 188 26.31 -22.20 -25.04
CA CYS A 188 26.37 -20.75 -25.02
C CYS A 188 27.81 -20.19 -25.11
N VAL A 189 28.78 -20.97 -25.62
CA VAL A 189 30.13 -20.48 -25.88
C VAL A 189 30.09 -19.28 -26.84
N HIS A 190 29.16 -19.29 -27.78
CA HIS A 190 28.85 -18.18 -28.67
C HIS A 190 27.47 -17.61 -28.38
N ARG A 191 27.20 -16.40 -28.93
CA ARG A 191 25.87 -15.78 -28.85
C ARG A 191 24.81 -16.74 -29.40
N ARG A 192 23.72 -16.94 -28.65
CA ARG A 192 22.55 -17.73 -29.07
C ARG A 192 21.48 -16.85 -29.62
N SER A 193 20.70 -17.34 -30.59
CA SER A 193 19.44 -16.74 -30.96
C SER A 193 18.24 -17.54 -30.43
N PHE A 194 17.23 -16.83 -30.00
CA PHE A 194 15.92 -17.35 -29.67
C PHE A 194 14.90 -16.70 -30.60
N GLN A 195 14.12 -17.52 -31.28
CA GLN A 195 12.98 -17.05 -32.06
C GLN A 195 11.73 -17.17 -31.18
N VAL A 196 10.98 -16.10 -31.09
CA VAL A 196 9.77 -16.02 -30.30
C VAL A 196 8.59 -15.71 -31.21
N ASP A 197 7.67 -16.64 -31.32
CA ASP A 197 6.44 -16.44 -32.09
C ASP A 197 5.34 -15.93 -31.17
N TYR A 198 4.79 -14.77 -31.53
CA TYR A 198 3.68 -14.16 -30.83
C TYR A 198 2.76 -13.45 -31.84
N GLU A 199 1.46 -13.71 -31.82
CA GLU A 199 0.42 -13.10 -32.68
C GLU A 199 0.77 -13.09 -34.18
N GLY A 200 1.34 -14.20 -34.67
CA GLY A 200 1.70 -14.35 -36.09
C GLY A 200 2.99 -13.64 -36.51
N HIS A 201 3.69 -13.02 -35.58
CA HIS A 201 4.99 -12.42 -35.78
C HIS A 201 6.08 -13.26 -35.14
N THR A 202 7.26 -13.30 -35.76
CA THR A 202 8.46 -13.94 -35.21
C THR A 202 9.46 -12.86 -34.83
N TYR A 203 9.80 -12.81 -33.57
CA TYR A 203 10.81 -11.91 -33.01
C TYR A 203 12.11 -12.68 -32.79
N GLU A 204 13.24 -12.10 -33.13
CA GLU A 204 14.54 -12.73 -32.90
C GLU A 204 15.29 -12.01 -31.78
N TRP A 205 15.55 -12.75 -30.69
CA TRP A 205 16.32 -12.32 -29.54
C TRP A 205 17.70 -12.93 -29.56
N TYR A 206 18.69 -12.20 -29.12
CA TYR A 206 20.07 -12.64 -29.06
C TYR A 206 20.58 -12.63 -27.64
N LEU A 207 21.03 -13.80 -27.17
CA LEU A 207 21.54 -13.97 -25.82
C LEU A 207 23.07 -14.15 -25.85
N LYS A 208 23.75 -13.44 -24.97
CA LYS A 208 25.15 -13.62 -24.65
C LYS A 208 25.31 -14.01 -23.19
N VAL A 209 25.88 -15.19 -22.94
CA VAL A 209 26.24 -15.64 -21.59
C VAL A 209 27.72 -15.29 -21.35
N LEU A 210 27.98 -14.59 -20.26
CA LEU A 210 29.30 -14.14 -19.87
C LEU A 210 29.71 -14.76 -18.53
N LYS A 211 30.99 -15.11 -18.40
CA LYS A 211 31.56 -15.54 -17.12
C LYS A 211 31.92 -14.34 -16.28
N LYS A 212 31.52 -14.37 -15.00
CA LYS A 212 31.89 -13.35 -14.01
C LYS A 212 32.61 -14.03 -12.86
N LYS A 213 33.79 -13.54 -12.51
CA LYS A 213 34.48 -14.01 -11.31
C LYS A 213 33.70 -13.48 -10.11
N ILE A 214 33.27 -14.40 -9.24
CA ILE A 214 32.60 -14.09 -8.02
C ILE A 214 33.59 -14.17 -6.88
N SER A 215 33.51 -13.24 -5.96
CA SER A 215 34.08 -13.38 -4.62
C SER A 215 32.93 -13.44 -3.63
N GLN A 216 33.15 -14.06 -2.48
CA GLN A 216 32.18 -14.09 -1.41
C GLN A 216 31.82 -12.65 -1.01
N GLN A 217 30.53 -12.35 -0.87
CA GLN A 217 30.05 -11.08 -0.34
C GLN A 217 28.65 -11.18 0.21
N VAL A 218 28.34 -10.35 1.19
CA VAL A 218 26.97 -10.05 1.57
C VAL A 218 26.43 -9.03 0.57
N THR A 219 25.32 -9.33 -0.08
CA THR A 219 24.75 -8.49 -1.13
C THR A 219 23.65 -7.57 -0.59
N LYS A 220 22.89 -8.05 0.42
CA LYS A 220 21.78 -7.32 1.03
C LYS A 220 21.53 -7.82 2.44
N VAL A 221 21.08 -6.94 3.32
CA VAL A 221 20.50 -7.28 4.63
C VAL A 221 19.18 -6.55 4.76
N GLU A 222 18.17 -7.27 5.22
CA GLU A 222 16.84 -6.74 5.58
C GLU A 222 16.69 -6.86 7.10
N PRO A 223 17.06 -5.83 7.88
CA PRO A 223 16.97 -5.86 9.32
C PRO A 223 15.53 -5.61 9.79
N TRP A 224 15.14 -6.29 10.87
CA TRP A 224 13.96 -6.06 11.70
C TRP A 224 14.39 -5.77 13.13
N CYS A 225 13.45 -5.71 14.07
CA CYS A 225 13.82 -5.41 15.47
C CYS A 225 14.68 -6.51 16.10
N TYR A 226 14.32 -7.79 15.92
CA TYR A 226 14.96 -8.92 16.58
C TYR A 226 15.44 -10.02 15.64
N HIS A 227 15.37 -9.77 14.35
CA HIS A 227 15.90 -10.65 13.32
C HIS A 227 16.41 -9.87 12.10
N ALA A 228 17.17 -10.53 11.22
CA ALA A 228 17.61 -9.95 9.96
C ALA A 228 17.71 -11.03 8.89
N LYS A 229 17.14 -10.77 7.72
CA LYS A 229 17.32 -11.62 6.56
C LYS A 229 18.54 -11.19 5.78
N VAL A 230 19.52 -12.09 5.63
CA VAL A 230 20.80 -11.84 4.98
C VAL A 230 20.83 -12.56 3.64
N TYR A 231 21.25 -11.85 2.62
CA TYR A 231 21.49 -12.37 1.28
C TYR A 231 22.98 -12.23 0.96
N GLY A 232 23.56 -13.28 0.43
CA GLY A 232 24.97 -13.28 0.04
C GLY A 232 25.21 -14.12 -1.19
N ILE A 233 26.41 -14.01 -1.73
CA ILE A 233 26.92 -14.88 -2.79
C ILE A 233 28.26 -15.47 -2.36
N TYR A 234 28.57 -16.65 -2.89
CA TYR A 234 29.82 -17.36 -2.69
C TYR A 234 30.40 -17.87 -4.02
N THR A 235 31.61 -18.46 -4.03
CA THR A 235 32.26 -18.82 -5.30
C THR A 235 31.66 -20.04 -5.98
N GLY A 236 30.83 -20.82 -5.30
CA GLY A 236 30.28 -22.09 -5.79
C GLY A 236 31.25 -23.28 -5.70
N LYS A 237 32.37 -23.12 -4.99
CA LYS A 237 33.45 -24.17 -4.91
C LYS A 237 33.46 -24.91 -3.59
N GLY A 238 32.95 -24.31 -2.53
CA GLY A 238 32.99 -24.83 -1.16
C GLY A 238 31.62 -24.76 -0.46
N ASN A 239 31.67 -24.94 0.85
CA ASN A 239 30.48 -24.90 1.70
C ASN A 239 30.33 -23.49 2.31
N PRO A 240 29.36 -22.69 1.85
CA PRO A 240 29.17 -21.36 2.38
C PRO A 240 28.36 -21.38 3.69
N VAL A 241 28.77 -20.54 4.62
CA VAL A 241 28.00 -20.19 5.81
C VAL A 241 27.94 -18.67 5.95
N VAL A 242 26.90 -18.17 6.60
CA VAL A 242 26.84 -16.77 7.01
C VAL A 242 27.27 -16.70 8.49
N GLU A 243 28.24 -15.85 8.77
CA GLU A 243 28.70 -15.56 10.12
C GLU A 243 28.29 -14.14 10.51
N TYR A 244 27.88 -13.96 11.76
CA TYR A 244 27.50 -12.67 12.31
C TYR A 244 28.03 -12.47 13.73
N ARG A 245 28.06 -11.22 14.15
CA ARG A 245 28.37 -10.83 15.53
C ARG A 245 27.78 -9.46 15.83
N ASN A 246 27.56 -9.17 17.11
CA ASN A 246 27.38 -7.78 17.54
C ASN A 246 28.64 -6.98 17.18
N ALA A 247 28.52 -5.75 16.72
CA ALA A 247 29.66 -4.94 16.32
C ALA A 247 30.65 -4.67 17.46
N SER A 248 30.16 -4.69 18.72
CA SER A 248 30.98 -4.54 19.93
C SER A 248 31.75 -5.81 20.31
N ASP A 249 31.35 -6.97 19.78
CA ASP A 249 31.95 -8.26 20.12
C ASP A 249 33.08 -8.64 19.15
N SER A 250 33.95 -9.52 19.59
CA SER A 250 35.01 -10.09 18.74
C SER A 250 34.71 -11.50 18.22
N GLY A 251 33.76 -12.20 18.84
CA GLY A 251 33.42 -13.59 18.51
C GLY A 251 32.38 -13.69 17.40
N TRP A 252 32.67 -14.48 16.36
CA TRP A 252 31.73 -14.77 15.30
C TRP A 252 30.84 -15.97 15.66
N GLN A 253 29.57 -15.86 15.31
CA GLN A 253 28.56 -16.91 15.40
C GLN A 253 28.15 -17.31 13.99
N THR A 254 27.92 -18.61 13.76
CA THR A 254 27.37 -19.08 12.48
C THR A 254 25.85 -19.02 12.52
N ALA A 255 25.25 -18.41 11.51
CA ALA A 255 23.80 -18.39 11.35
C ALA A 255 23.29 -19.78 10.92
N GLU A 256 22.26 -20.27 11.60
CA GLU A 256 21.64 -21.56 11.33
C GLU A 256 20.53 -21.44 10.26
N GLY A 257 20.26 -22.55 9.55
CA GLY A 257 19.14 -22.62 8.61
C GLY A 257 19.37 -21.89 7.29
N ALA A 258 20.63 -21.67 6.90
CA ALA A 258 20.95 -21.07 5.61
C ALA A 258 20.46 -21.95 4.43
N SER A 259 19.87 -21.31 3.45
CA SER A 259 19.45 -21.89 2.17
C SER A 259 20.42 -21.48 1.09
N VAL A 260 20.87 -22.45 0.29
CA VAL A 260 21.79 -22.23 -0.83
C VAL A 260 21.08 -22.57 -2.14
N SER A 261 21.16 -21.64 -3.11
CA SER A 261 20.63 -21.83 -4.46
C SER A 261 21.63 -21.26 -5.47
N GLY A 262 22.18 -22.12 -6.33
CA GLY A 262 23.27 -21.75 -7.23
C GLY A 262 24.47 -21.20 -6.45
N VAL A 263 24.83 -19.97 -6.70
CA VAL A 263 25.88 -19.24 -5.97
C VAL A 263 25.33 -18.30 -4.89
N GLY A 264 24.04 -18.31 -4.68
CA GLY A 264 23.36 -17.50 -3.66
C GLY A 264 23.25 -18.24 -2.34
N ILE A 265 23.38 -17.52 -1.22
CA ILE A 265 23.09 -17.98 0.13
C ILE A 265 22.15 -17.00 0.80
N THR A 266 21.11 -17.51 1.45
CA THR A 266 20.14 -16.71 2.20
C THR A 266 19.94 -17.32 3.58
N VAL A 267 19.88 -16.48 4.60
CA VAL A 267 19.60 -16.93 5.98
C VAL A 267 18.80 -15.87 6.73
N ASP A 268 17.93 -16.31 7.64
CA ASP A 268 17.23 -15.47 8.60
C ASP A 268 17.87 -15.61 9.97
N ILE A 269 18.61 -14.57 10.40
CA ILE A 269 19.28 -14.53 11.71
C ILE A 269 18.26 -14.05 12.74
N LYS A 270 17.95 -14.89 13.72
CA LYS A 270 16.97 -14.62 14.78
C LYS A 270 17.63 -14.35 16.13
N GLY A 271 16.87 -13.75 17.05
CA GLY A 271 17.32 -13.51 18.42
C GLY A 271 18.36 -12.38 18.52
N LEU A 272 18.32 -11.45 17.57
CA LEU A 272 19.11 -10.23 17.63
C LEU A 272 18.54 -9.27 18.69
N GLU A 273 19.35 -8.34 19.15
CA GLU A 273 18.93 -7.23 20.00
C GLU A 273 18.46 -6.06 19.14
N ALA A 274 17.39 -5.40 19.55
CA ALA A 274 16.87 -4.23 18.84
C ALA A 274 17.83 -3.03 18.97
N SER A 275 17.77 -2.10 18.01
CA SER A 275 18.57 -0.87 17.98
C SER A 275 20.09 -1.11 18.11
N THR A 276 20.57 -2.24 17.57
CA THR A 276 21.93 -2.73 17.78
C THR A 276 22.66 -2.92 16.46
N GLU A 277 23.92 -2.45 16.39
CA GLU A 277 24.77 -2.64 15.20
C GLU A 277 25.34 -4.06 15.17
N TYR A 278 25.12 -4.75 14.08
CA TYR A 278 25.69 -6.08 13.79
C TYR A 278 26.60 -6.02 12.57
N VAL A 279 27.50 -6.99 12.52
CA VAL A 279 28.41 -7.24 11.42
C VAL A 279 28.15 -8.65 10.90
N VAL A 280 28.06 -8.80 9.58
CA VAL A 280 27.82 -10.08 8.92
C VAL A 280 28.80 -10.27 7.77
N ARG A 281 29.15 -11.53 7.49
CA ARG A 281 30.00 -11.92 6.38
C ARG A 281 29.64 -13.31 5.85
N VAL A 282 30.02 -13.60 4.62
CA VAL A 282 29.97 -14.96 4.06
C VAL A 282 31.34 -15.61 4.26
N ASN A 283 31.36 -16.82 4.79
CA ASN A 283 32.54 -17.65 4.95
C ASN A 283 32.36 -18.92 4.13
N GLU A 284 33.29 -19.18 3.21
CA GLU A 284 33.35 -20.38 2.37
C GLU A 284 34.62 -21.16 2.68
N ASP A 285 34.49 -22.27 3.42
CA ASP A 285 35.60 -23.14 3.84
C ASP A 285 36.80 -22.37 4.44
N GLY A 286 36.54 -21.36 5.30
CA GLY A 286 37.55 -20.55 5.97
C GLY A 286 38.00 -19.30 5.19
N THR A 287 37.55 -19.11 3.94
CA THR A 287 37.76 -17.86 3.20
C THR A 287 36.56 -16.94 3.43
N THR A 288 36.81 -15.76 3.97
CA THR A 288 35.74 -14.84 4.35
C THR A 288 35.60 -13.68 3.38
N SER A 289 34.36 -13.21 3.20
CA SER A 289 34.05 -11.95 2.51
C SER A 289 34.50 -10.73 3.31
N SER A 290 34.40 -9.54 2.71
CA SER A 290 34.38 -8.30 3.47
C SER A 290 33.20 -8.30 4.45
N GLU A 291 33.36 -7.55 5.54
CA GLU A 291 32.33 -7.35 6.55
C GLU A 291 31.26 -6.38 6.04
N PHE A 292 30.00 -6.71 6.31
CA PHE A 292 28.84 -5.85 6.04
C PHE A 292 28.21 -5.46 7.37
N LYS A 293 28.00 -4.17 7.60
CA LYS A 293 27.40 -3.65 8.82
C LYS A 293 25.93 -3.30 8.59
N PHE A 294 25.10 -3.61 9.57
CA PHE A 294 23.70 -3.20 9.60
C PHE A 294 23.24 -2.90 11.02
N MET A 295 22.16 -2.12 11.14
CA MET A 295 21.50 -1.80 12.41
C MET A 295 20.13 -2.47 12.44
N THR A 296 19.80 -3.17 13.52
CA THR A 296 18.43 -3.65 13.77
C THR A 296 17.51 -2.48 14.04
N GLU A 297 16.24 -2.64 13.74
CA GLU A 297 15.24 -1.58 13.94
C GLU A 297 14.91 -1.35 15.40
N THR A 298 14.39 -0.17 15.69
CA THR A 298 13.95 0.21 17.04
C THR A 298 12.46 -0.10 17.18
N PRO A 299 12.02 -0.83 18.21
CA PRO A 299 10.60 -0.98 18.50
C PRO A 299 9.98 0.37 18.84
N ILE A 300 8.87 0.71 18.20
CA ILE A 300 8.16 1.98 18.38
C ILE A 300 6.78 1.69 18.94
N GLN A 301 6.39 2.38 20.01
CA GLN A 301 5.03 2.41 20.52
C GLN A 301 4.41 3.78 20.25
N LEU A 302 3.09 3.83 20.11
CA LEU A 302 2.40 5.11 20.00
C LEU A 302 2.16 5.72 21.40
N TYR A 303 1.95 7.03 21.41
CA TYR A 303 1.55 7.72 22.63
C TYR A 303 0.14 7.27 23.07
N ASN A 304 -0.03 7.09 24.38
CA ASN A 304 -1.31 6.78 25.03
C ASN A 304 -2.00 5.50 24.51
N MET A 305 -1.23 4.44 24.24
CA MET A 305 -1.79 3.14 23.87
C MET A 305 -2.44 2.42 25.06
N ASN A 306 -2.15 2.86 26.29
CA ASN A 306 -2.80 2.41 27.52
C ASN A 306 -4.09 3.19 27.87
N PHE A 307 -4.47 4.19 27.08
CA PHE A 307 -5.66 5.02 27.24
C PHE A 307 -5.82 5.74 28.56
N ASP A 308 -4.73 6.00 29.31
CA ASP A 308 -4.77 6.71 30.59
C ASP A 308 -4.98 8.22 30.46
N GLU A 309 -4.58 8.79 29.32
CA GLU A 309 -4.53 10.22 29.12
C GLU A 309 -5.77 10.76 28.41
N TRP A 310 -6.52 11.58 29.11
CA TRP A 310 -7.75 12.21 28.60
C TRP A 310 -7.85 13.67 28.97
N ASN A 311 -8.56 14.47 28.17
CA ASN A 311 -8.97 15.81 28.57
C ASN A 311 -10.40 16.12 28.13
N LEU A 312 -11.12 16.88 28.94
CA LEU A 312 -12.48 17.33 28.67
C LEU A 312 -12.46 18.81 28.26
N GLN A 313 -12.90 19.10 27.03
CA GLN A 313 -13.09 20.47 26.56
C GLN A 313 -14.58 20.74 26.33
N GLY A 314 -15.21 21.46 27.24
CA GLY A 314 -16.65 21.66 27.23
C GLY A 314 -17.40 20.34 27.47
N LYS A 315 -17.99 19.75 26.43
CA LYS A 315 -18.69 18.46 26.47
C LYS A 315 -17.97 17.37 25.70
N VAL A 316 -16.79 17.67 25.13
CA VAL A 316 -16.04 16.79 24.24
C VAL A 316 -14.88 16.18 25.02
N TRP A 317 -14.88 14.85 25.16
CA TRP A 317 -13.74 14.08 25.60
C TRP A 317 -12.77 13.86 24.45
N TYR A 318 -11.50 14.11 24.71
CA TYR A 318 -10.39 13.84 23.80
C TYR A 318 -9.44 12.81 24.40
N PRO A 319 -9.01 11.79 23.65
CA PRO A 319 -8.16 10.69 24.15
C PRO A 319 -6.67 11.06 24.15
N TYR A 320 -6.34 12.18 24.75
CA TYR A 320 -4.97 12.67 24.95
C TYR A 320 -4.93 13.72 26.07
N ALA A 321 -3.78 13.91 26.71
CA ALA A 321 -3.58 14.93 27.74
C ALA A 321 -3.75 16.36 27.18
N ALA A 322 -4.14 17.29 28.03
CA ALA A 322 -4.19 18.69 27.65
C ALA A 322 -2.79 19.19 27.26
N GLY A 323 -2.65 19.69 26.02
CA GLY A 323 -1.37 20.14 25.47
C GLY A 323 -0.50 19.05 24.85
N ALA A 324 -0.99 17.83 24.70
CA ALA A 324 -0.25 16.76 24.00
C ALA A 324 0.09 17.17 22.55
N ASP A 325 1.32 16.86 22.16
CA ASP A 325 1.84 17.02 20.80
C ASP A 325 2.91 15.94 20.55
N PRO A 326 2.75 15.05 19.56
CA PRO A 326 1.61 14.95 18.66
C PRO A 326 0.34 14.41 19.33
N LYS A 327 -0.80 14.75 18.79
CA LYS A 327 -2.09 14.12 19.10
C LYS A 327 -2.21 12.87 18.23
N VAL A 328 -2.18 11.70 18.85
CA VAL A 328 -2.18 10.42 18.15
C VAL A 328 -3.59 9.89 17.94
N TRP A 329 -4.43 10.00 18.97
CA TRP A 329 -5.77 9.45 19.00
C TRP A 329 -6.83 10.55 18.85
N ASP A 330 -7.93 10.23 18.17
CA ASP A 330 -9.12 11.05 18.10
C ASP A 330 -10.37 10.16 18.01
N SER A 331 -11.53 10.77 17.96
CA SER A 331 -12.82 10.09 17.87
C SER A 331 -13.85 10.97 17.14
N ALA A 332 -15.02 10.44 16.88
CA ALA A 332 -16.14 11.23 16.34
C ALA A 332 -16.81 12.18 17.35
N ASN A 333 -16.31 12.26 18.58
CA ASN A 333 -16.87 13.12 19.64
C ASN A 333 -17.10 14.57 19.22
N PRO A 334 -16.18 15.27 18.51
CA PRO A 334 -16.41 16.66 18.12
C PRO A 334 -17.66 16.85 17.25
N GLY A 335 -18.00 15.84 16.44
CA GLY A 335 -19.23 15.83 15.65
C GLY A 335 -20.47 15.47 16.45
N ALA A 336 -20.36 14.51 17.34
CA ALA A 336 -21.48 13.95 18.10
C ALA A 336 -21.88 14.78 19.34
N ALA A 337 -20.91 15.40 20.01
CA ALA A 337 -21.10 16.03 21.32
C ALA A 337 -22.12 17.17 21.35
N THR A 338 -22.36 17.82 20.24
CA THR A 338 -23.37 18.86 20.11
C THR A 338 -24.78 18.31 20.31
N PHE A 339 -25.04 17.06 19.94
CA PHE A 339 -26.38 16.46 19.91
C PHE A 339 -26.59 15.44 21.04
N ILE A 340 -25.60 14.61 21.35
CA ILE A 340 -25.74 13.43 22.23
C ILE A 340 -24.66 13.33 23.31
N GLY A 341 -23.78 14.31 23.42
CA GLY A 341 -22.58 14.22 24.25
C GLY A 341 -21.51 13.31 23.59
N SER A 342 -20.43 13.06 24.31
CA SER A 342 -19.36 12.17 23.84
C SER A 342 -19.86 10.72 23.76
N SER A 343 -19.61 10.05 22.64
CA SER A 343 -19.81 8.61 22.47
C SER A 343 -18.58 7.80 22.90
N THR A 344 -17.46 8.48 23.05
CA THR A 344 -16.18 7.91 23.50
C THR A 344 -15.70 8.71 24.70
N SER A 345 -15.36 8.04 25.79
CA SER A 345 -14.98 8.65 27.08
C SER A 345 -14.01 7.76 27.85
N PRO A 346 -13.27 8.31 28.82
CA PRO A 346 -12.55 7.48 29.76
C PRO A 346 -13.51 6.63 30.61
N GLU A 347 -13.07 5.42 30.94
CA GLU A 347 -13.62 4.54 31.95
C GLU A 347 -12.60 4.41 33.10
N GLU A 348 -13.03 4.52 34.35
CA GLU A 348 -12.14 4.54 35.51
C GLU A 348 -12.42 3.40 36.51
N GLU A 349 -13.56 2.73 36.41
CA GLU A 349 -13.96 1.67 37.35
C GLU A 349 -13.80 0.27 36.73
N PHE A 350 -14.15 0.13 35.44
CA PHE A 350 -14.01 -1.11 34.69
C PHE A 350 -12.84 -1.01 33.72
N THR A 351 -11.64 -1.35 34.19
CA THR A 351 -10.36 -1.22 33.49
C THR A 351 -9.48 -2.43 33.72
N VAL A 352 -8.50 -2.64 32.85
CA VAL A 352 -7.39 -3.57 33.10
C VAL A 352 -6.36 -2.91 34.01
N ASN A 353 -5.99 -1.67 33.67
CA ASN A 353 -5.06 -0.87 34.44
C ASN A 353 -5.34 0.62 34.17
N GLY A 354 -5.18 1.49 35.18
CA GLY A 354 -5.39 2.93 35.02
C GLY A 354 -6.77 3.29 34.50
N LYS A 355 -6.85 3.75 33.24
CA LYS A 355 -8.11 4.08 32.57
C LYS A 355 -8.23 3.32 31.26
N ALA A 356 -9.45 3.00 30.86
CA ALA A 356 -9.78 2.41 29.57
C ALA A 356 -10.52 3.41 28.67
N ALA A 357 -10.54 3.13 27.37
CA ALA A 357 -11.40 3.84 26.43
C ALA A 357 -12.75 3.12 26.28
N ARG A 358 -13.84 3.81 26.70
CA ARG A 358 -15.21 3.34 26.54
C ARG A 358 -15.85 3.98 25.31
N MET A 359 -16.34 3.18 24.41
CA MET A 359 -17.03 3.58 23.18
C MET A 359 -18.47 3.05 23.21
N GLU A 360 -19.46 3.92 23.11
CA GLU A 360 -20.88 3.55 23.11
C GLU A 360 -21.57 4.04 21.85
N SER A 361 -22.22 3.14 21.14
CA SER A 361 -23.05 3.48 19.97
C SER A 361 -24.37 4.13 20.38
N LYS A 362 -24.71 5.27 19.79
CA LYS A 362 -25.84 6.10 20.16
C LYS A 362 -26.68 6.51 18.94
N TYR A 363 -27.93 6.88 19.20
CA TYR A 363 -28.74 7.52 18.17
C TYR A 363 -28.69 9.04 18.33
N ALA A 364 -28.10 9.72 17.37
CA ALA A 364 -27.90 11.16 17.37
C ALA A 364 -29.05 11.88 16.62
N VAL A 365 -30.25 11.88 17.18
CA VAL A 365 -31.46 12.62 16.71
C VAL A 365 -31.83 12.35 15.24
N ILE A 366 -30.88 12.36 14.31
CA ILE A 366 -31.09 12.21 12.86
C ILE A 366 -30.34 11.00 12.24
N ALA A 367 -29.35 10.45 12.94
CA ALA A 367 -28.54 9.35 12.44
C ALA A 367 -27.99 8.48 13.57
N PHE A 368 -27.69 7.23 13.26
CA PHE A 368 -26.90 6.35 14.12
C PHE A 368 -25.44 6.82 14.14
N ALA A 369 -24.82 6.82 15.31
CA ALA A 369 -23.41 7.17 15.52
C ALA A 369 -22.73 6.08 16.35
N ALA A 370 -21.82 5.33 15.75
CA ALA A 370 -21.01 4.37 16.47
C ALA A 370 -20.02 5.07 17.40
N GLY A 371 -19.89 4.57 18.63
CA GLY A 371 -18.75 4.91 19.48
C GLY A 371 -17.46 4.41 18.85
N ASN A 372 -16.46 5.26 18.70
CA ASN A 372 -15.21 4.93 18.04
C ASN A 372 -14.01 5.70 18.61
N ILE A 373 -12.82 5.12 18.43
CA ILE A 373 -11.53 5.77 18.65
C ILE A 373 -10.59 5.33 17.53
N TYR A 374 -9.76 6.23 17.04
CA TYR A 374 -8.82 5.91 15.96
C TYR A 374 -7.57 6.76 16.03
N THR A 375 -6.48 6.27 15.42
CA THR A 375 -5.27 7.07 15.23
C THR A 375 -5.45 7.98 14.03
N GLY A 376 -5.39 9.30 14.29
CA GLY A 376 -5.66 10.30 13.28
C GLY A 376 -6.28 11.56 13.86
N LYS A 377 -7.12 12.23 13.07
CA LYS A 377 -7.72 13.50 13.45
C LYS A 377 -9.15 13.63 12.93
N PHE A 378 -10.05 14.14 13.76
CA PHE A 378 -11.37 14.59 13.33
C PHE A 378 -11.23 15.84 12.45
N GLY A 379 -11.78 15.80 11.24
CA GLY A 379 -11.79 16.94 10.32
C GLY A 379 -12.95 17.87 10.59
N LYS A 380 -14.13 17.53 10.07
CA LYS A 380 -15.35 18.34 10.21
C LYS A 380 -16.61 17.48 10.06
N ILE A 381 -17.75 18.03 10.46
CA ILE A 381 -19.06 17.46 10.13
C ILE A 381 -19.31 17.65 8.62
N ALA A 382 -19.71 16.58 7.94
CA ALA A 382 -20.07 16.58 6.52
C ALA A 382 -21.46 15.96 6.35
N GLY A 383 -22.45 16.76 6.05
CA GLY A 383 -23.83 16.30 5.95
C GLY A 383 -24.33 15.62 7.22
N VAL A 384 -24.73 14.36 7.13
CA VAL A 384 -25.14 13.52 8.27
C VAL A 384 -23.98 12.73 8.89
N GLY A 385 -22.79 12.80 8.31
CA GLY A 385 -21.57 12.11 8.75
C GLY A 385 -20.43 13.07 9.04
N ALA A 386 -19.20 12.61 8.83
CA ALA A 386 -17.98 13.34 9.12
C ALA A 386 -16.88 13.09 8.09
N GLU A 387 -15.95 14.03 8.00
CA GLU A 387 -14.64 13.84 7.43
C GLU A 387 -13.64 13.55 8.54
N LEU A 388 -12.82 12.50 8.36
CA LEU A 388 -11.80 12.05 9.30
C LEU A 388 -10.50 11.88 8.54
N ASP A 389 -9.39 12.32 9.12
CA ASP A 389 -8.06 12.05 8.60
C ASP A 389 -7.47 10.86 9.37
N TRP A 390 -7.41 9.70 8.74
CA TRP A 390 -6.88 8.47 9.31
C TRP A 390 -5.40 8.31 9.03
N GLY A 391 -4.66 7.94 10.05
CA GLY A 391 -3.24 7.67 10.01
C GLY A 391 -2.40 8.71 10.75
N VAL A 392 -1.46 8.21 11.52
CA VAL A 392 -0.41 9.00 12.18
C VAL A 392 0.96 8.54 11.69
N PRO A 393 1.97 9.43 11.62
CA PRO A 393 3.31 9.05 11.20
C PRO A 393 3.86 7.89 12.02
N PHE A 394 4.36 6.85 11.34
CA PHE A 394 4.87 5.65 11.96
C PHE A 394 5.77 4.87 11.02
N GLU A 395 6.97 4.51 11.46
CA GLU A 395 7.96 3.79 10.66
C GLU A 395 8.26 2.38 11.20
N GLY A 396 7.60 1.98 12.29
CA GLY A 396 7.80 0.67 12.91
C GLY A 396 7.16 -0.45 12.09
N ARG A 397 7.72 -1.66 12.19
CA ARG A 397 7.19 -2.88 11.57
C ARG A 397 6.83 -3.92 12.64
N PRO A 398 5.74 -3.72 13.41
CA PRO A 398 5.32 -4.69 14.41
C PRO A 398 4.78 -5.96 13.77
N ALA A 399 4.94 -7.09 14.47
CA ALA A 399 4.36 -8.36 14.07
C ALA A 399 2.87 -8.46 14.44
N ALA A 400 2.44 -7.78 15.52
CA ALA A 400 1.06 -7.82 16.00
C ALA A 400 0.71 -6.58 16.82
N LEU A 401 -0.61 -6.32 16.93
CA LEU A 401 -1.20 -5.47 17.96
C LEU A 401 -1.80 -6.37 19.05
N LYS A 402 -1.35 -6.19 20.28
CA LYS A 402 -1.86 -6.85 21.48
C LYS A 402 -2.64 -5.84 22.32
N GLY A 403 -3.58 -6.31 23.15
CA GLY A 403 -4.31 -5.50 24.10
C GLY A 403 -5.44 -6.24 24.75
N TYR A 404 -6.35 -5.50 25.36
CA TYR A 404 -7.52 -6.05 26.03
C TYR A 404 -8.78 -5.35 25.50
N TYR A 405 -9.88 -6.10 25.40
CA TYR A 405 -11.19 -5.55 25.09
C TYR A 405 -12.29 -6.22 25.91
N SER A 406 -13.36 -5.49 26.13
CA SER A 406 -14.63 -6.02 26.63
C SER A 406 -15.75 -5.47 25.74
N TYR A 407 -16.75 -6.27 25.43
CA TYR A 407 -17.82 -5.89 24.52
C TYR A 407 -19.19 -6.30 25.02
N SER A 408 -20.13 -5.35 25.00
CA SER A 408 -21.54 -5.56 25.26
C SER A 408 -22.33 -5.31 23.98
N PRO A 409 -22.66 -6.36 23.20
CA PRO A 409 -23.41 -6.20 21.96
C PRO A 409 -24.89 -5.87 22.22
N GLN A 410 -25.49 -5.10 21.34
CA GLN A 410 -26.93 -4.96 21.22
C GLN A 410 -27.40 -5.53 19.87
N GLN A 411 -28.71 -5.68 19.70
CA GLN A 411 -29.27 -6.01 18.38
C GLN A 411 -29.18 -4.78 17.47
N ILE A 412 -28.81 -5.00 16.21
CA ILE A 412 -28.82 -3.98 15.17
C ILE A 412 -30.27 -3.53 14.98
N GLY A 413 -30.61 -2.38 15.54
CA GLY A 413 -31.92 -1.76 15.44
C GLY A 413 -31.99 -0.65 14.38
N TYR A 414 -30.87 -0.27 13.82
CA TYR A 414 -30.74 0.77 12.83
C TYR A 414 -29.80 0.36 11.72
N ALA A 415 -30.25 0.45 10.47
CA ALA A 415 -29.44 0.12 9.30
C ALA A 415 -29.79 1.00 8.10
N LYS A 416 -28.81 1.30 7.28
CA LYS A 416 -28.95 1.98 5.98
C LYS A 416 -28.48 1.09 4.84
N PRO A 417 -28.90 1.36 3.60
CA PRO A 417 -28.40 0.67 2.44
C PRO A 417 -26.86 0.66 2.38
N PRO A 418 -26.24 -0.48 2.02
CA PRO A 418 -26.86 -1.74 1.58
C PRO A 418 -27.08 -2.78 2.72
N HIS A 419 -27.13 -2.35 4.00
CA HIS A 419 -27.07 -3.23 5.18
C HIS A 419 -28.39 -3.46 5.90
N GLU A 420 -29.55 -3.19 5.29
CA GLU A 420 -30.87 -3.36 5.91
C GLU A 420 -31.17 -4.82 6.31
N ASP A 421 -30.51 -5.77 5.66
CA ASP A 421 -30.57 -7.21 5.97
C ASP A 421 -29.97 -7.56 7.34
N LYS A 422 -29.23 -6.64 7.96
CA LYS A 422 -28.60 -6.82 9.28
C LYS A 422 -29.53 -6.51 10.45
N ILE A 423 -30.68 -5.87 10.22
CA ILE A 423 -31.63 -5.56 11.29
C ILE A 423 -32.03 -6.82 12.06
N GLY A 424 -31.98 -6.75 13.40
CA GLY A 424 -32.26 -7.85 14.30
C GLY A 424 -31.11 -8.84 14.52
N GLN A 425 -30.01 -8.71 13.81
CA GLN A 425 -28.79 -9.47 14.09
C GLN A 425 -28.04 -8.87 15.27
N THR A 426 -27.23 -9.67 15.97
CA THR A 426 -26.32 -9.16 17.01
C THR A 426 -25.25 -8.27 16.38
N ASP A 427 -25.05 -7.08 16.95
CA ASP A 427 -23.99 -6.18 16.53
C ASP A 427 -22.61 -6.73 16.87
N LYS A 428 -21.57 -6.21 16.26
CA LYS A 428 -20.18 -6.62 16.50
C LYS A 428 -19.30 -5.39 16.77
N CYS A 429 -18.35 -5.54 17.67
CA CYS A 429 -17.24 -4.60 17.72
C CYS A 429 -16.19 -4.92 16.67
N GLN A 430 -15.34 -3.95 16.39
CA GLN A 430 -14.21 -4.08 15.48
C GLN A 430 -12.99 -3.38 16.04
N ILE A 431 -11.83 -4.04 15.93
CA ILE A 431 -10.50 -3.45 16.14
C ILE A 431 -9.70 -3.75 14.88
N THR A 432 -9.31 -2.72 14.17
CA THR A 432 -8.55 -2.84 12.92
C THR A 432 -7.21 -2.14 13.08
N VAL A 433 -6.14 -2.74 12.58
CA VAL A 433 -4.81 -2.15 12.54
C VAL A 433 -4.20 -2.39 11.16
N PHE A 434 -3.61 -1.35 10.57
CA PHE A 434 -2.88 -1.50 9.32
C PHE A 434 -1.78 -0.44 9.16
N LEU A 435 -0.76 -0.82 8.39
CA LEU A 435 0.40 -0.01 8.07
C LEU A 435 0.36 0.39 6.60
N THR A 436 0.70 1.63 6.30
CA THR A 436 0.67 2.15 4.94
C THR A 436 1.89 2.99 4.61
N ASP A 437 2.19 3.15 3.33
CA ASP A 437 3.18 4.12 2.83
C ASP A 437 2.53 5.33 2.14
N TRP A 438 1.30 5.66 2.46
CA TRP A 438 0.63 6.87 2.01
C TRP A 438 1.53 8.10 2.12
N ASP A 439 1.36 9.09 1.26
CA ASP A 439 2.09 10.35 1.34
C ASP A 439 1.46 11.36 2.34
N ALA A 440 0.20 11.14 2.71
CA ALA A 440 -0.54 11.91 3.71
C ALA A 440 -1.60 11.03 4.39
N PRO A 441 -2.14 11.43 5.55
CA PRO A 441 -3.29 10.75 6.16
C PRO A 441 -4.46 10.62 5.18
N PHE A 442 -5.11 9.46 5.17
CA PHE A 442 -6.23 9.19 4.28
C PHE A 442 -7.50 9.90 4.76
N ARG A 443 -8.11 10.71 3.91
CA ARG A 443 -9.36 11.38 4.21
C ARG A 443 -10.56 10.51 3.94
N ILE A 444 -11.20 10.03 5.01
CA ILE A 444 -12.50 9.37 4.99
C ILE A 444 -13.59 10.43 4.92
N ASN A 445 -14.66 10.15 4.18
CA ASN A 445 -15.89 10.92 4.19
C ASN A 445 -17.09 9.98 4.25
N THR A 446 -17.66 9.81 5.46
CA THR A 446 -18.75 8.84 5.70
C THR A 446 -20.04 9.22 4.98
N SER A 447 -20.29 10.51 4.73
CA SER A 447 -21.47 10.95 3.97
C SER A 447 -21.35 10.70 2.47
N ALA A 448 -20.14 10.72 1.94
CA ALA A 448 -19.85 10.47 0.53
C ALA A 448 -19.54 8.99 0.23
N GLY A 449 -19.50 8.14 1.27
CA GLY A 449 -19.12 6.71 1.10
C GLY A 449 -17.65 6.52 0.73
N LYS A 450 -16.78 7.50 1.04
CA LYS A 450 -15.34 7.39 0.77
C LYS A 450 -14.65 6.76 1.97
N PHE A 451 -14.20 5.52 1.79
CA PHE A 451 -13.51 4.71 2.80
C PHE A 451 -12.18 4.20 2.26
N VAL A 452 -11.33 3.69 3.16
CA VAL A 452 -10.13 2.95 2.76
C VAL A 452 -10.54 1.61 2.16
N ASP A 453 -10.04 1.28 1.00
CA ASP A 453 -10.15 -0.06 0.43
C ASP A 453 -9.08 -0.96 1.05
N LEU A 454 -9.46 -1.62 2.15
CA LEU A 454 -8.53 -2.47 2.90
C LEU A 454 -8.05 -3.70 2.12
N GLU A 455 -8.75 -4.10 1.07
CA GLU A 455 -8.39 -5.28 0.26
C GLU A 455 -7.46 -4.93 -0.90
N ASN A 456 -7.73 -3.82 -1.59
CA ASN A 456 -7.10 -3.53 -2.87
C ASN A 456 -6.17 -2.30 -2.87
N ASP A 457 -6.18 -1.45 -1.82
CA ASP A 457 -5.25 -0.32 -1.76
C ASP A 457 -3.79 -0.81 -1.74
N PRO A 458 -2.98 -0.57 -2.79
CA PRO A 458 -1.61 -1.04 -2.89
C PRO A 458 -0.68 -0.37 -1.88
N ALA A 459 -1.08 0.75 -1.28
CA ALA A 459 -0.33 1.42 -0.24
C ALA A 459 -0.40 0.70 1.12
N ILE A 460 -1.32 -0.26 1.30
CA ILE A 460 -1.40 -1.06 2.52
C ILE A 460 -0.29 -2.11 2.54
N ILE A 461 0.64 -1.95 3.48
CA ILE A 461 1.81 -2.83 3.66
C ILE A 461 1.47 -4.04 4.53
N ALA A 462 0.72 -3.82 5.60
CA ALA A 462 0.32 -4.87 6.53
C ALA A 462 -1.05 -4.57 7.12
N TYR A 463 -1.81 -5.61 7.45
CA TYR A 463 -3.18 -5.49 7.91
C TYR A 463 -3.52 -6.58 8.92
N GLY A 464 -4.33 -6.22 9.92
CA GLY A 464 -4.91 -7.14 10.88
C GLY A 464 -6.25 -6.62 11.42
N ARG A 465 -7.16 -7.53 11.78
CA ARG A 465 -8.50 -7.18 12.26
C ARG A 465 -9.01 -8.19 13.26
N LEU A 466 -9.72 -7.69 14.28
CA LEU A 466 -10.58 -8.45 15.16
C LEU A 466 -12.01 -7.95 14.99
N GLU A 467 -12.95 -8.85 14.79
CA GLU A 467 -14.40 -8.61 14.89
C GLU A 467 -15.00 -9.58 15.90
N SER A 468 -15.85 -9.11 16.80
CA SER A 468 -16.52 -9.96 17.77
C SER A 468 -17.96 -9.46 18.04
N GLY A 469 -18.92 -10.37 17.98
CA GLY A 469 -20.27 -10.18 18.49
C GLY A 469 -20.51 -10.92 19.82
N GLU A 470 -19.45 -11.46 20.43
CA GLU A 470 -19.52 -12.16 21.70
C GLU A 470 -19.68 -11.17 22.85
N ASP A 471 -20.61 -11.44 23.76
CA ASP A 471 -20.79 -10.66 24.98
C ASP A 471 -19.68 -11.02 25.98
N SER A 472 -18.87 -10.05 26.32
CA SER A 472 -17.82 -10.12 27.35
C SER A 472 -17.93 -8.93 28.31
N SER A 473 -19.15 -8.45 28.53
CA SER A 473 -19.40 -7.22 29.31
C SER A 473 -19.01 -7.31 30.79
N ASP A 474 -18.73 -8.47 31.31
CA ASP A 474 -18.33 -8.76 32.69
C ASP A 474 -16.81 -9.00 32.86
N GLU A 475 -16.06 -9.13 31.76
CA GLU A 475 -14.60 -9.37 31.81
C GLU A 475 -13.87 -8.78 30.60
N TYR A 476 -12.60 -8.47 30.79
CA TYR A 476 -11.71 -8.16 29.66
C TYR A 476 -11.13 -9.43 29.07
N LYS A 477 -11.12 -9.50 27.75
CA LYS A 477 -10.44 -10.52 26.95
C LYS A 477 -9.15 -9.97 26.38
N GLU A 478 -8.05 -10.70 26.63
CA GLU A 478 -6.80 -10.41 25.94
C GLU A 478 -6.93 -10.78 24.47
N PHE A 479 -6.40 -9.96 23.59
CA PHE A 479 -6.31 -10.25 22.17
C PHE A 479 -4.90 -10.02 21.63
N THR A 480 -4.59 -10.73 20.57
CA THR A 480 -3.41 -10.48 19.73
C THR A 480 -3.87 -10.53 18.28
N ILE A 481 -3.79 -9.41 17.58
CA ILE A 481 -4.09 -9.29 16.16
C ILE A 481 -2.77 -9.35 15.39
N PRO A 482 -2.43 -10.47 14.73
CA PRO A 482 -1.26 -10.53 13.88
C PRO A 482 -1.41 -9.57 12.70
N LEU A 483 -0.32 -8.95 12.29
CA LEU A 483 -0.23 -8.14 11.10
C LEU A 483 0.22 -9.01 9.93
N ASP A 484 -0.66 -9.20 8.96
CA ASP A 484 -0.35 -9.90 7.72
C ASP A 484 0.32 -8.92 6.75
N TYR A 485 1.62 -9.13 6.54
CA TYR A 485 2.44 -8.30 5.67
C TYR A 485 2.29 -8.70 4.21
N ARG A 486 1.69 -7.82 3.40
CA ARG A 486 1.64 -7.95 1.94
C ARG A 486 3.01 -7.67 1.31
N ASP A 487 3.79 -6.79 1.93
CA ASP A 487 5.15 -6.46 1.51
C ASP A 487 6.06 -6.27 2.73
N LYS A 488 7.06 -7.15 2.86
CA LYS A 488 8.05 -7.12 3.94
C LYS A 488 9.26 -6.22 3.62
N THR A 489 9.35 -5.71 2.40
CA THR A 489 10.49 -4.89 1.94
C THR A 489 10.23 -3.40 2.09
N ARG A 490 8.96 -2.96 1.97
CA ARG A 490 8.57 -1.56 2.15
C ARG A 490 8.52 -1.19 3.64
N LYS A 491 8.91 0.05 3.93
CA LYS A 491 8.73 0.64 5.25
C LYS A 491 7.44 1.46 5.30
N PRO A 492 6.65 1.34 6.37
CA PRO A 492 5.47 2.16 6.53
C PRO A 492 5.85 3.61 6.79
N LYS A 493 4.95 4.52 6.43
CA LYS A 493 4.98 5.93 6.77
C LYS A 493 3.87 6.29 7.77
N TYR A 494 2.79 5.51 7.77
CA TYR A 494 1.64 5.72 8.64
C TYR A 494 1.13 4.41 9.23
N VAL A 495 0.54 4.52 10.42
CA VAL A 495 -0.26 3.47 11.04
C VAL A 495 -1.66 3.96 11.30
N VAL A 496 -2.64 3.10 11.06
CA VAL A 496 -4.02 3.28 11.49
C VAL A 496 -4.37 2.17 12.47
N ILE A 497 -4.88 2.56 13.65
CA ILE A 497 -5.63 1.71 14.55
C ILE A 497 -7.01 2.32 14.65
N ALA A 498 -8.07 1.57 14.39
CA ALA A 498 -9.44 2.02 14.48
C ALA A 498 -10.28 1.01 15.25
N CYS A 499 -10.93 1.48 16.33
CA CYS A 499 -11.83 0.69 17.16
C CYS A 499 -13.23 1.26 17.06
N ALA A 500 -14.23 0.39 16.91
CA ALA A 500 -15.63 0.79 16.84
C ALA A 500 -16.51 -0.19 17.61
N ALA A 501 -17.49 0.35 18.35
CA ALA A 501 -18.48 -0.44 19.08
C ALA A 501 -19.55 -1.06 18.14
N SER A 502 -19.62 -0.58 16.88
CA SER A 502 -20.46 -1.14 15.83
C SER A 502 -19.67 -1.22 14.53
N TYR A 503 -19.43 -2.42 14.00
CA TYR A 503 -18.54 -2.68 12.85
C TYR A 503 -19.01 -2.05 11.52
N LEU A 504 -20.31 -1.78 11.41
CA LEU A 504 -20.91 -1.06 10.27
C LEU A 504 -21.25 0.39 10.59
N GLY A 505 -20.62 0.96 11.63
CA GLY A 505 -20.87 2.33 12.09
C GLY A 505 -20.65 3.38 11.02
N ASP A 506 -19.65 3.19 10.16
CA ASP A 506 -19.36 4.08 9.02
C ASP A 506 -20.50 4.12 7.99
N TYR A 507 -21.32 3.06 7.94
CA TYR A 507 -22.54 2.95 7.14
C TYR A 507 -23.79 3.33 7.96
N PHE A 508 -23.64 4.00 9.09
CA PHE A 508 -24.75 4.37 9.99
C PHE A 508 -25.63 3.19 10.40
N THR A 509 -25.00 2.03 10.59
CA THR A 509 -25.68 0.77 10.89
C THR A 509 -25.13 0.18 12.18
N GLY A 510 -26.02 -0.26 13.11
CA GLY A 510 -25.61 -0.87 14.37
C GLY A 510 -26.68 -0.92 15.44
N GLY A 511 -26.30 -1.41 16.62
CA GLY A 511 -27.11 -1.52 17.82
C GLY A 511 -26.91 -0.34 18.77
N VAL A 512 -27.96 0.42 19.05
CA VAL A 512 -27.89 1.51 20.04
C VAL A 512 -27.62 0.91 21.42
N GLY A 513 -26.58 1.38 22.09
CA GLY A 513 -26.11 0.85 23.38
C GLY A 513 -25.03 -0.24 23.25
N SER A 514 -24.67 -0.68 22.03
CA SER A 514 -23.47 -1.50 21.84
C SER A 514 -22.26 -0.76 22.39
N THR A 515 -21.54 -1.37 23.34
CA THR A 515 -20.44 -0.73 24.06
C THR A 515 -19.18 -1.56 23.99
N LEU A 516 -18.10 -0.94 23.50
CA LEU A 516 -16.76 -1.52 23.45
C LEU A 516 -15.86 -0.77 24.44
N TYR A 517 -15.14 -1.54 25.24
CA TYR A 517 -14.03 -1.06 26.06
C TYR A 517 -12.74 -1.59 25.46
N VAL A 518 -11.70 -0.76 25.43
CA VAL A 518 -10.34 -1.18 25.04
C VAL A 518 -9.32 -0.61 26.02
N ASP A 519 -8.27 -1.39 26.26
CA ASP A 519 -7.26 -1.05 27.24
C ASP A 519 -5.92 -1.70 26.92
N GLU A 520 -4.79 -1.09 27.40
CA GLU A 520 -3.43 -1.62 27.39
C GLU A 520 -3.00 -2.16 26.02
N PHE A 521 -3.12 -1.35 24.98
CA PHE A 521 -2.60 -1.71 23.65
C PHE A 521 -1.07 -1.67 23.63
N GLU A 522 -0.49 -2.60 22.89
CA GLU A 522 0.95 -2.71 22.68
C GLU A 522 1.25 -3.27 21.30
N PHE A 523 2.23 -2.69 20.59
CA PHE A 523 2.80 -3.31 19.41
C PHE A 523 3.85 -4.36 19.81
N ILE A 524 3.69 -5.56 19.29
CA ILE A 524 4.63 -6.66 19.47
C ILE A 524 5.55 -6.73 18.26
N TYR A 525 6.84 -6.86 18.50
CA TYR A 525 7.88 -6.92 17.48
C TYR A 525 8.59 -8.28 17.50
N GLU A 526 9.01 -8.73 16.32
CA GLU A 526 9.81 -9.94 16.09
C GLU A 526 11.19 -9.62 15.56
#